data_7c944960109aea2aae9d530d73bcea9a
#
_entry.id   7c944960109aea2aae9d530d73bcea9a
#
_cell.length_a   1.000
_cell.length_b   1.000
_cell.length_c   1.000
_cell.angle_alpha   90.00
_cell.angle_beta   90.00
_cell.angle_gamma   90.00
#
_symmetry.space_group_name_H-M   'P 1'
#
loop_
_entity.id
_entity.type
_entity.pdbx_description
1 polymer ?
#
loop_
_entity_poly.entity_id
_entity_poly.type
_entity_poly.pdbx_seq_one_letter_code
_entity_poly.pdbx_strand_id
1 'polypeptide(L)'
;MTRLKALLKKADKAAVIGMTAAAVAMAALGAGGVKTYASDYSVQKYVDSSDESLVLDGDTWHCYKNGQIDYDYDGIALNEYGWWKVNNGEVDFSYSGMVLNQYGWWYVNNGGLDGSYSGMGVNEYGWWKYDNGTVDFNYSGIALNDYGWWYFNNGLLDLNYTGIASNEYGSWYYRNGIIAYDYSGTVADNGKTYTVQNGFVIA
;
A
#
# COMPACT_ATOMS: atom_id res chain seq x y z
N MET A 1 -3.50 -0.60 33.66
CA MET A 1 -2.64 -0.01 32.61
C MET A 1 -3.18 -0.54 31.29
N THR A 2 -3.93 0.28 30.59
CA THR A 2 -4.78 -0.04 29.48
C THR A 2 -3.99 -0.54 28.24
N ARG A 3 -4.65 -1.35 27.40
CA ARG A 3 -4.13 -1.83 26.10
C ARG A 3 -3.48 -0.70 25.26
N LEU A 4 -3.97 0.51 25.37
CA LEU A 4 -3.48 1.71 24.69
C LEU A 4 -2.02 2.02 25.03
N LYS A 5 -1.63 1.99 26.34
CA LYS A 5 -0.24 2.23 26.76
C LYS A 5 0.72 1.13 26.32
N ALA A 6 0.21 -0.09 26.12
CA ALA A 6 1.01 -1.20 25.60
C ALA A 6 1.23 -1.09 24.09
N LEU A 7 0.25 -0.58 23.33
CA LEU A 7 0.35 -0.32 21.90
C LEU A 7 1.28 0.87 21.60
N LEU A 8 1.16 1.94 22.39
CA LEU A 8 2.01 3.13 22.26
C LEU A 8 3.49 2.85 22.57
N LYS A 9 3.80 1.89 23.48
CA LYS A 9 5.18 1.46 23.75
C LYS A 9 5.83 0.64 22.64
N LYS A 10 5.03 0.10 21.69
CA LYS A 10 5.51 -0.69 20.55
C LYS A 10 5.74 0.14 19.28
N ALA A 11 5.31 1.40 19.24
CA ALA A 11 5.68 2.30 18.16
C ALA A 11 7.17 2.67 18.32
N ASP A 12 8.02 1.84 17.77
CA ASP A 12 9.47 2.03 17.82
C ASP A 12 9.85 3.32 17.09
N LYS A 13 10.67 4.16 17.74
CA LYS A 13 11.20 5.41 17.16
C LYS A 13 11.88 5.22 15.79
N ALA A 14 12.26 4.00 15.47
CA ALA A 14 12.88 3.65 14.19
C ALA A 14 11.92 3.80 13.00
N ALA A 15 10.61 3.63 13.19
CA ALA A 15 9.63 3.77 12.12
C ALA A 15 9.46 5.24 11.65
N VAL A 16 9.65 6.21 12.56
CA VAL A 16 9.50 7.63 12.23
C VAL A 16 10.68 8.16 11.40
N ILE A 17 11.89 7.64 11.61
CA ILE A 17 13.10 8.11 10.92
C ILE A 17 13.19 7.57 9.49
N GLY A 18 12.64 6.38 9.23
CA GLY A 18 12.60 5.80 7.89
C GLY A 18 11.61 6.49 6.93
N MET A 19 10.54 7.09 7.47
CA MET A 19 9.48 7.71 6.67
C MET A 19 9.91 8.98 5.95
N THR A 20 10.80 9.79 6.53
CA THR A 20 11.22 11.07 5.94
C THR A 20 12.12 10.90 4.73
N ALA A 21 12.94 9.86 4.68
CA ALA A 21 13.86 9.63 3.56
C ALA A 21 13.15 9.01 2.35
N ALA A 22 12.18 8.11 2.55
CA ALA A 22 11.43 7.48 1.48
C ALA A 22 10.43 8.45 0.83
N ALA A 23 9.76 9.30 1.63
CA ALA A 23 8.81 10.29 1.13
C ALA A 23 9.47 11.35 0.25
N VAL A 24 10.68 11.79 0.59
CA VAL A 24 11.46 12.76 -0.20
C VAL A 24 11.97 12.14 -1.52
N ALA A 25 12.34 10.87 -1.51
CA ALA A 25 12.81 10.19 -2.72
C ALA A 25 11.70 9.98 -3.77
N MET A 26 10.46 9.76 -3.35
CA MET A 26 9.34 9.58 -4.28
C MET A 26 8.87 10.88 -4.93
N ALA A 27 8.98 12.01 -4.25
CA ALA A 27 8.70 13.32 -4.85
C ALA A 27 9.69 13.70 -5.95
N ALA A 28 10.93 13.19 -5.90
CA ALA A 28 11.97 13.45 -6.88
C ALA A 28 11.94 12.50 -8.09
N LEU A 29 11.37 11.30 -7.97
CA LEU A 29 11.29 10.29 -9.04
C LEU A 29 10.01 10.41 -9.89
N GLY A 30 9.08 11.27 -9.52
CA GLY A 30 7.78 11.45 -10.20
C GLY A 30 7.80 12.16 -11.56
N ALA A 31 8.96 12.35 -12.20
CA ALA A 31 9.06 13.09 -13.46
C ALA A 31 8.85 12.26 -14.73
N GLY A 32 8.61 10.95 -14.65
CA GLY A 32 8.47 10.13 -15.85
C GLY A 32 7.44 9.02 -15.70
N GLY A 33 6.18 9.28 -16.02
CA GLY A 33 5.20 8.22 -16.27
C GLY A 33 4.08 8.03 -15.24
N VAL A 34 4.17 8.58 -14.04
CA VAL A 34 3.14 8.46 -12.98
C VAL A 34 2.02 9.51 -13.12
N LYS A 35 2.04 10.31 -14.18
CA LYS A 35 1.14 11.47 -14.36
C LYS A 35 -0.34 11.16 -14.49
N THR A 36 -0.73 9.91 -14.72
CA THR A 36 -2.14 9.59 -14.99
C THR A 36 -2.92 9.11 -13.77
N TYR A 37 -2.27 8.63 -12.73
CA TYR A 37 -2.99 8.10 -11.57
C TYR A 37 -3.04 9.06 -10.36
N ALA A 38 -2.11 9.99 -10.26
CA ALA A 38 -2.11 10.97 -9.16
C ALA A 38 -2.90 12.25 -9.47
N SER A 39 -3.20 12.55 -10.74
CA SER A 39 -3.84 13.80 -11.14
C SER A 39 -5.37 13.76 -11.24
N ASP A 40 -5.98 12.57 -11.34
CA ASP A 40 -7.44 12.42 -11.38
C ASP A 40 -8.09 12.18 -10.03
N TYR A 41 -7.27 11.97 -8.99
CA TYR A 41 -7.79 11.96 -7.64
C TYR A 41 -8.09 13.39 -7.24
N SER A 42 -9.35 13.76 -7.28
CA SER A 42 -9.82 14.97 -6.65
C SER A 42 -9.24 15.01 -5.23
N VAL A 43 -8.25 15.85 -5.04
CA VAL A 43 -7.62 16.17 -3.74
C VAL A 43 -8.69 16.86 -2.86
N GLN A 44 -9.83 16.20 -2.69
CA GLN A 44 -10.86 16.62 -1.79
C GLN A 44 -10.58 16.02 -0.44
N LYS A 45 -10.02 16.83 0.43
CA LYS A 45 -9.77 16.62 1.85
C LYS A 45 -8.37 16.18 2.27
N TYR A 46 -7.33 16.71 1.69
CA TYR A 46 -6.07 16.82 2.43
C TYR A 46 -5.98 18.23 2.97
N VAL A 47 -6.48 18.43 4.17
CA VAL A 47 -6.26 19.65 4.91
C VAL A 47 -4.79 19.63 5.29
N ASP A 48 -4.07 20.70 4.93
CA ASP A 48 -2.73 20.96 5.41
C ASP A 48 -2.78 20.92 6.94
N SER A 49 -2.14 19.93 7.53
CA SER A 49 -2.24 19.59 8.95
C SER A 49 -1.64 20.62 9.90
N SER A 50 -1.38 21.84 9.43
CA SER A 50 -0.81 22.91 10.27
C SER A 50 -1.71 23.34 11.43
N ASP A 51 -3.02 23.09 11.34
CA ASP A 51 -4.01 23.49 12.36
C ASP A 51 -4.65 22.30 13.09
N GLU A 52 -4.29 21.06 12.73
CA GLU A 52 -4.88 19.84 13.27
C GLU A 52 -3.85 19.07 14.10
N SER A 53 -4.22 18.67 15.29
CA SER A 53 -3.35 17.92 16.19
C SER A 53 -4.08 16.76 16.84
N LEU A 54 -3.40 15.62 17.00
CA LEU A 54 -3.90 14.53 17.81
C LEU A 54 -3.57 14.81 19.27
N VAL A 55 -4.60 14.86 20.09
CA VAL A 55 -4.49 15.07 21.55
C VAL A 55 -5.09 13.87 22.27
N LEU A 56 -4.36 13.37 23.26
CA LEU A 56 -4.88 12.34 24.16
C LEU A 56 -5.89 12.96 25.11
N ASP A 57 -7.16 12.59 24.98
CA ASP A 57 -8.24 13.01 25.85
C ASP A 57 -8.92 11.78 26.45
N GLY A 58 -8.78 11.61 27.74
CA GLY A 58 -9.20 10.39 28.40
C GLY A 58 -8.35 9.18 28.00
N ASP A 59 -8.98 8.17 27.44
CA ASP A 59 -8.35 6.91 27.04
C ASP A 59 -8.12 6.80 25.51
N THR A 60 -8.46 7.85 24.74
CA THR A 60 -8.34 7.84 23.28
C THR A 60 -7.72 9.12 22.73
N TRP A 61 -7.32 9.07 21.45
CA TRP A 61 -6.74 10.20 20.74
C TRP A 61 -7.78 10.83 19.84
N HIS A 62 -7.98 12.14 20.01
CA HIS A 62 -8.89 12.92 19.19
C HIS A 62 -8.14 13.90 18.30
N CYS A 63 -8.67 14.13 17.11
CA CYS A 63 -8.20 15.19 16.22
C CYS A 63 -8.82 16.52 16.67
N TYR A 64 -7.98 17.48 16.97
CA TYR A 64 -8.39 18.82 17.40
C TYR A 64 -8.11 19.83 16.28
N LYS A 65 -9.08 20.73 16.09
CA LYS A 65 -8.97 21.89 15.22
C LYS A 65 -9.46 23.13 15.94
N ASN A 66 -8.64 24.19 15.95
CA ASN A 66 -8.96 25.42 16.68
C ASN A 66 -9.34 25.20 18.15
N GLY A 67 -8.71 24.24 18.83
CA GLY A 67 -8.92 23.94 20.23
C GLY A 67 -10.18 23.13 20.56
N GLN A 68 -10.88 22.61 19.55
CA GLN A 68 -12.06 21.74 19.71
C GLN A 68 -11.86 20.42 18.94
N ILE A 69 -12.52 19.35 19.39
CA ILE A 69 -12.49 18.08 18.66
C ILE A 69 -13.19 18.28 17.31
N ASP A 70 -12.50 17.91 16.23
CA ASP A 70 -13.06 17.91 14.88
C ASP A 70 -13.67 16.55 14.57
N TYR A 71 -14.94 16.36 14.90
CA TYR A 71 -15.68 15.13 14.65
C TYR A 71 -15.92 14.84 13.15
N ASP A 72 -15.73 15.82 12.29
CA ASP A 72 -15.86 15.65 10.84
C ASP A 72 -14.56 15.19 10.18
N TYR A 73 -13.46 15.10 10.96
CA TYR A 73 -12.18 14.71 10.41
C TYR A 73 -12.09 13.20 10.14
N ASP A 74 -11.90 12.85 8.88
CA ASP A 74 -11.55 11.53 8.40
C ASP A 74 -10.25 11.59 7.63
N GLY A 75 -9.20 10.90 8.09
CA GLY A 75 -7.92 11.00 7.40
C GLY A 75 -6.78 10.34 8.16
N ILE A 76 -5.60 10.94 8.03
CA ILE A 76 -4.41 10.56 8.77
C ILE A 76 -3.88 11.79 9.48
N ALA A 77 -3.64 11.69 10.78
CA ALA A 77 -3.08 12.76 11.57
C ALA A 77 -1.81 12.31 12.32
N LEU A 78 -0.92 13.25 12.60
CA LEU A 78 0.38 13.01 13.22
C LEU A 78 0.35 13.40 14.69
N ASN A 79 1.01 12.59 15.53
CA ASN A 79 1.43 12.97 16.90
C ASN A 79 2.89 12.56 17.13
N GLU A 80 3.37 12.67 18.37
CA GLU A 80 4.74 12.31 18.75
C GLU A 80 5.08 10.82 18.58
N TYR A 81 4.07 9.96 18.39
CA TYR A 81 4.24 8.51 18.18
C TYR A 81 4.15 8.09 16.71
N GLY A 82 3.73 8.98 15.81
CA GLY A 82 3.64 8.72 14.38
C GLY A 82 2.33 9.13 13.74
N TRP A 83 2.07 8.60 12.55
CA TRP A 83 0.86 8.84 11.78
C TRP A 83 -0.22 7.81 12.13
N TRP A 84 -1.45 8.29 12.30
CA TRP A 84 -2.58 7.49 12.74
C TRP A 84 -3.79 7.70 11.84
N LYS A 85 -4.51 6.62 11.56
CA LYS A 85 -5.83 6.71 10.91
C LYS A 85 -6.82 7.28 11.91
N VAL A 86 -7.52 8.32 11.49
CA VAL A 86 -8.61 8.97 12.23
C VAL A 86 -9.90 8.75 11.49
N ASN A 87 -10.96 8.48 12.21
CA ASN A 87 -12.31 8.32 11.73
C ASN A 87 -13.26 9.07 12.68
N ASN A 88 -14.09 9.99 12.12
CA ASN A 88 -14.97 10.86 12.92
C ASN A 88 -14.23 11.55 14.09
N GLY A 89 -13.04 12.08 13.82
CA GLY A 89 -12.24 12.81 14.80
C GLY A 89 -11.54 11.97 15.86
N GLU A 90 -11.65 10.65 15.85
CA GLU A 90 -11.03 9.73 16.80
C GLU A 90 -10.07 8.77 16.10
N VAL A 91 -8.93 8.43 16.73
CA VAL A 91 -8.01 7.43 16.18
C VAL A 91 -8.69 6.07 16.13
N ASP A 92 -8.76 5.49 14.92
CA ASP A 92 -9.35 4.18 14.68
C ASP A 92 -8.30 3.08 14.80
N PHE A 93 -8.12 2.55 16.00
CA PHE A 93 -7.21 1.42 16.25
C PHE A 93 -7.67 0.09 15.66
N SER A 94 -8.89 0.01 15.14
CA SER A 94 -9.39 -1.21 14.48
C SER A 94 -9.02 -1.26 13.00
N TYR A 95 -8.64 -0.13 12.41
CA TYR A 95 -8.37 -0.04 10.98
C TYR A 95 -7.04 -0.68 10.62
N SER A 96 -7.07 -1.54 9.61
CA SER A 96 -5.88 -2.03 8.91
C SER A 96 -6.16 -2.03 7.41
N GLY A 97 -5.28 -1.40 6.64
CA GLY A 97 -5.50 -1.23 5.20
C GLY A 97 -4.72 -0.08 4.60
N MET A 98 -5.11 0.30 3.39
CA MET A 98 -4.49 1.40 2.66
C MET A 98 -5.08 2.75 3.06
N VAL A 99 -4.22 3.73 3.19
CA VAL A 99 -4.60 5.13 3.41
C VAL A 99 -3.78 6.04 2.52
N LEU A 100 -4.37 7.15 2.12
CA LEU A 100 -3.70 8.17 1.31
C LEU A 100 -3.47 9.42 2.15
N ASN A 101 -2.26 10.01 2.04
CA ASN A 101 -1.97 11.36 2.53
C ASN A 101 -1.21 12.17 1.46
N GLN A 102 -0.75 13.37 1.80
CA GLN A 102 0.01 14.24 0.89
C GLN A 102 1.33 13.64 0.38
N TYR A 103 1.81 12.58 1.02
CA TYR A 103 3.07 11.90 0.65
C TYR A 103 2.83 10.61 -0.16
N GLY A 104 1.57 10.14 -0.29
CA GLY A 104 1.22 8.96 -1.06
C GLY A 104 0.37 7.93 -0.32
N TRP A 105 0.34 6.72 -0.87
CA TRP A 105 -0.40 5.60 -0.31
C TRP A 105 0.45 4.82 0.68
N TRP A 106 -0.09 4.61 1.88
CA TRP A 106 0.56 3.95 2.99
C TRP A 106 -0.25 2.77 3.49
N TYR A 107 0.43 1.81 4.08
CA TYR A 107 -0.22 0.74 4.81
C TYR A 107 -0.36 1.12 6.29
N VAL A 108 -1.56 0.93 6.82
CA VAL A 108 -1.90 1.13 8.23
C VAL A 108 -2.21 -0.22 8.86
N ASN A 109 -1.71 -0.45 10.05
CA ASN A 109 -1.96 -1.64 10.83
C ASN A 109 -2.38 -1.25 12.26
N ASN A 110 -3.59 -1.68 12.67
CA ASN A 110 -4.18 -1.29 13.95
C ASN A 110 -4.13 0.23 14.20
N GLY A 111 -4.54 1.01 13.23
CA GLY A 111 -4.61 2.45 13.28
C GLY A 111 -3.32 3.20 13.01
N GLY A 112 -2.15 2.60 13.20
CA GLY A 112 -0.85 3.22 12.99
C GLY A 112 -0.23 2.92 11.62
N LEU A 113 0.47 3.88 11.02
CA LEU A 113 1.27 3.61 9.83
C LEU A 113 2.32 2.53 10.12
N ASP A 114 2.36 1.51 9.29
CA ASP A 114 3.34 0.43 9.36
C ASP A 114 4.36 0.56 8.24
N GLY A 115 5.47 1.25 8.54
CA GLY A 115 6.58 1.45 7.60
C GLY A 115 7.43 0.21 7.34
N SER A 116 7.12 -0.93 7.98
CA SER A 116 7.81 -2.20 7.74
C SER A 116 6.99 -3.16 6.88
N TYR A 117 5.74 -2.83 6.57
CA TYR A 117 4.86 -3.71 5.81
C TYR A 117 5.37 -3.90 4.38
N SER A 118 5.57 -5.16 4.00
CA SER A 118 5.82 -5.56 2.62
C SER A 118 4.84 -6.68 2.26
N GLY A 119 3.98 -6.40 1.27
CA GLY A 119 2.88 -7.31 0.97
C GLY A 119 1.98 -6.77 -0.13
N MET A 120 0.70 -7.01 0.00
CA MET A 120 -0.33 -6.48 -0.89
C MET A 120 -1.45 -5.85 -0.11
N GLY A 121 -1.98 -4.75 -0.65
CA GLY A 121 -3.15 -4.07 -0.13
C GLY A 121 -4.13 -3.74 -1.23
N VAL A 122 -5.39 -3.54 -0.88
CA VAL A 122 -6.47 -3.24 -1.81
C VAL A 122 -7.12 -1.91 -1.47
N ASN A 123 -7.44 -1.14 -2.51
CA ASN A 123 -8.29 0.04 -2.42
C ASN A 123 -9.32 0.03 -3.55
N GLU A 124 -10.05 1.13 -3.74
CA GLU A 124 -11.04 1.30 -4.81
C GLU A 124 -10.47 1.18 -6.24
N TYR A 125 -9.14 1.25 -6.39
CA TYR A 125 -8.46 1.14 -7.69
C TYR A 125 -7.90 -0.26 -7.96
N GLY A 126 -7.90 -1.15 -6.96
CA GLY A 126 -7.45 -2.52 -7.09
C GLY A 126 -6.41 -2.95 -6.07
N TRP A 127 -5.71 -4.04 -6.37
CA TRP A 127 -4.65 -4.59 -5.54
C TRP A 127 -3.30 -3.96 -5.89
N TRP A 128 -2.56 -3.58 -4.85
CA TRP A 128 -1.25 -2.94 -4.96
C TRP A 128 -0.18 -3.72 -4.23
N LYS A 129 1.02 -3.73 -4.80
CA LYS A 129 2.23 -4.24 -4.13
C LYS A 129 2.81 -3.16 -3.23
N TYR A 130 3.10 -3.53 -1.99
CA TYR A 130 3.75 -2.68 -0.98
C TYR A 130 5.14 -3.16 -0.69
N ASP A 131 6.04 -2.21 -0.48
CA ASP A 131 7.35 -2.41 0.11
C ASP A 131 7.65 -1.30 1.11
N ASN A 132 8.13 -1.68 2.31
CA ASN A 132 8.42 -0.72 3.38
C ASN A 132 7.25 0.24 3.67
N GLY A 133 6.03 -0.29 3.75
CA GLY A 133 4.82 0.45 4.11
C GLY A 133 4.24 1.34 3.02
N THR A 134 4.87 1.43 1.84
CA THR A 134 4.43 2.26 0.72
C THR A 134 4.12 1.43 -0.51
N VAL A 135 3.30 1.97 -1.44
CA VAL A 135 3.11 1.33 -2.74
C VAL A 135 4.43 1.34 -3.52
N ASP A 136 4.86 0.17 -3.96
CA ASP A 136 6.03 0.02 -4.84
C ASP A 136 5.62 0.15 -6.31
N PHE A 137 5.59 1.39 -6.81
CA PHE A 137 5.28 1.69 -8.20
C PHE A 137 6.33 1.19 -9.21
N ASN A 138 7.49 0.73 -8.75
CA ASN A 138 8.52 0.16 -9.63
C ASN A 138 8.39 -1.35 -9.77
N TYR A 139 7.56 -1.98 -8.95
CA TYR A 139 7.41 -3.42 -8.99
C TYR A 139 6.64 -3.87 -10.24
N SER A 140 7.27 -4.71 -11.05
CA SER A 140 6.61 -5.44 -12.13
C SER A 140 7.05 -6.90 -12.06
N GLY A 141 6.10 -7.81 -11.88
CA GLY A 141 6.40 -9.21 -11.66
C GLY A 141 5.27 -9.95 -10.95
N ILE A 142 5.61 -11.11 -10.41
CA ILE A 142 4.67 -12.03 -9.78
C ILE A 142 4.71 -11.83 -8.26
N ALA A 143 3.55 -11.71 -7.63
CA ALA A 143 3.44 -11.71 -6.18
C ALA A 143 2.29 -12.60 -5.70
N LEU A 144 2.45 -13.15 -4.48
CA LEU A 144 1.52 -14.06 -3.84
C LEU A 144 0.65 -13.32 -2.83
N ASN A 145 -0.66 -13.57 -2.85
CA ASN A 145 -1.57 -13.22 -1.77
C ASN A 145 -2.40 -14.45 -1.34
N ASP A 146 -3.38 -14.25 -0.46
CA ASP A 146 -4.25 -15.32 0.04
C ASP A 146 -5.09 -16.01 -1.07
N TYR A 147 -5.19 -15.39 -2.24
CA TYR A 147 -5.97 -15.89 -3.38
C TYR A 147 -5.11 -16.53 -4.46
N GLY A 148 -3.75 -16.44 -4.38
CA GLY A 148 -2.84 -17.06 -5.32
C GLY A 148 -1.76 -16.13 -5.86
N TRP A 149 -1.13 -16.57 -6.96
CA TRP A 149 -0.05 -15.86 -7.63
C TRP A 149 -0.61 -14.96 -8.74
N TRP A 150 -0.26 -13.67 -8.67
CA TRP A 150 -0.78 -12.63 -9.57
C TRP A 150 0.36 -11.85 -10.21
N TYR A 151 0.10 -11.35 -11.43
CA TYR A 151 1.03 -10.46 -12.11
C TYR A 151 0.71 -9.01 -11.81
N PHE A 152 1.74 -8.27 -11.41
CA PHE A 152 1.69 -6.83 -11.13
C PHE A 152 2.49 -6.07 -12.17
N ASN A 153 2.01 -4.90 -12.54
CA ASN A 153 2.68 -3.97 -13.44
C ASN A 153 2.69 -2.57 -12.80
N ASN A 154 3.89 -2.03 -12.56
CA ASN A 154 4.05 -0.76 -11.85
C ASN A 154 3.29 -0.73 -10.52
N GLY A 155 3.39 -1.78 -9.75
CA GLY A 155 2.78 -1.93 -8.43
C GLY A 155 1.30 -2.31 -8.43
N LEU A 156 0.57 -2.17 -9.54
CA LEU A 156 -0.85 -2.50 -9.66
C LEU A 156 -1.04 -3.91 -10.25
N LEU A 157 -1.99 -4.65 -9.71
CA LEU A 157 -2.43 -5.93 -10.28
C LEU A 157 -2.91 -5.71 -11.72
N ASP A 158 -2.29 -6.41 -12.68
CA ASP A 158 -2.62 -6.32 -14.10
C ASP A 158 -3.41 -7.55 -14.57
N LEU A 159 -4.73 -7.44 -14.59
CA LEU A 159 -5.63 -8.48 -15.07
C LEU A 159 -5.64 -8.62 -16.61
N ASN A 160 -4.95 -7.76 -17.33
CA ASN A 160 -4.82 -7.86 -18.79
C ASN A 160 -3.54 -8.59 -19.21
N TYR A 161 -2.62 -8.83 -18.26
CA TYR A 161 -1.36 -9.48 -18.59
C TYR A 161 -1.58 -10.92 -19.06
N THR A 162 -1.01 -11.22 -20.22
CA THR A 162 -0.94 -12.59 -20.79
C THR A 162 0.48 -12.79 -21.33
N GLY A 163 1.22 -13.75 -20.80
CA GLY A 163 2.61 -13.98 -21.17
C GLY A 163 3.33 -14.88 -20.18
N ILE A 164 4.64 -14.96 -20.32
CA ILE A 164 5.50 -15.72 -19.39
C ILE A 164 6.08 -14.79 -18.35
N ALA A 165 5.93 -15.14 -17.08
CA ALA A 165 6.57 -14.44 -15.98
C ALA A 165 7.20 -15.45 -15.00
N SER A 166 8.26 -15.03 -14.30
CA SER A 166 9.09 -15.90 -13.49
C SER A 166 9.21 -15.39 -12.05
N ASN A 167 9.31 -16.32 -11.11
CA ASN A 167 9.66 -16.09 -9.71
C ASN A 167 10.73 -17.11 -9.27
N GLU A 168 11.02 -17.18 -7.98
CA GLU A 168 11.99 -18.12 -7.39
C GLU A 168 11.61 -19.60 -7.56
N TYR A 169 10.34 -19.89 -7.91
CA TYR A 169 9.84 -21.26 -8.12
C TYR A 169 9.86 -21.68 -9.59
N GLY A 170 10.12 -20.74 -10.51
CA GLY A 170 10.22 -21.04 -11.94
C GLY A 170 9.48 -20.05 -12.83
N SER A 171 9.21 -20.46 -14.06
CA SER A 171 8.51 -19.65 -15.05
C SER A 171 7.10 -20.20 -15.31
N TRP A 172 6.14 -19.30 -15.41
CA TRP A 172 4.73 -19.62 -15.48
C TRP A 172 4.05 -18.89 -16.63
N TYR A 173 3.10 -19.53 -17.26
CA TYR A 173 2.22 -18.88 -18.22
C TYR A 173 1.04 -18.24 -17.52
N TYR A 174 0.89 -16.96 -17.73
CA TYR A 174 -0.20 -16.13 -17.21
C TYR A 174 -1.22 -15.85 -18.30
N ARG A 175 -2.48 -15.86 -17.89
CA ARG A 175 -3.62 -15.44 -18.71
C ARG A 175 -4.55 -14.62 -17.82
N ASN A 176 -4.84 -13.37 -18.25
CA ASN A 176 -5.62 -12.43 -17.45
C ASN A 176 -5.06 -12.19 -16.04
N GLY A 177 -3.75 -12.02 -15.94
CA GLY A 177 -3.08 -11.71 -14.68
C GLY A 177 -2.89 -12.85 -13.68
N ILE A 178 -3.39 -14.06 -13.98
CA ILE A 178 -3.28 -15.25 -13.12
C ILE A 178 -2.56 -16.40 -13.83
N ILE A 179 -1.96 -17.31 -13.08
CA ILE A 179 -1.36 -18.53 -13.65
C ILE A 179 -2.46 -19.37 -14.33
N ALA A 180 -2.24 -19.72 -15.58
CA ALA A 180 -3.15 -20.54 -16.38
C ALA A 180 -2.90 -22.03 -16.12
N TYR A 181 -3.23 -22.52 -14.93
CA TYR A 181 -3.04 -23.94 -14.54
C TYR A 181 -3.77 -24.94 -15.44
N ASP A 182 -4.80 -24.48 -16.14
CA ASP A 182 -5.57 -25.28 -17.10
C ASP A 182 -4.92 -25.39 -18.49
N TYR A 183 -3.79 -24.69 -18.71
CA TYR A 183 -3.14 -24.63 -20.02
C TYR A 183 -1.95 -25.59 -20.10
N SER A 184 -1.94 -26.39 -21.17
CA SER A 184 -0.78 -27.15 -21.62
C SER A 184 -0.64 -27.02 -23.13
N GLY A 185 0.55 -26.66 -23.59
CA GLY A 185 0.79 -26.40 -25.02
C GLY A 185 2.02 -25.51 -25.24
N THR A 186 2.06 -24.87 -26.37
CA THR A 186 3.16 -23.98 -26.78
C THR A 186 2.70 -22.53 -26.72
N VAL A 187 3.52 -21.67 -26.12
CA VAL A 187 3.29 -20.23 -26.02
C VAL A 187 4.45 -19.48 -26.65
N ALA A 188 4.15 -18.53 -27.52
CA ALA A 188 5.11 -17.55 -28.01
C ALA A 188 5.02 -16.28 -27.16
N ASP A 189 6.13 -15.86 -26.56
CA ASP A 189 6.21 -14.65 -25.75
C ASP A 189 7.58 -13.98 -25.94
N ASN A 190 7.59 -12.66 -26.20
CA ASN A 190 8.78 -11.86 -26.39
C ASN A 190 9.79 -12.46 -27.41
N GLY A 191 9.27 -13.05 -28.53
CA GLY A 191 10.06 -13.64 -29.60
C GLY A 191 10.68 -15.00 -29.28
N LYS A 192 10.33 -15.59 -28.13
CA LYS A 192 10.70 -16.96 -27.73
C LYS A 192 9.47 -17.85 -27.71
N THR A 193 9.73 -19.15 -27.89
CA THR A 193 8.68 -20.17 -27.81
C THR A 193 8.93 -21.03 -26.58
N TYR A 194 7.90 -21.22 -25.79
CA TYR A 194 7.94 -21.98 -24.54
C TYR A 194 6.99 -23.16 -24.60
N THR A 195 7.40 -24.28 -24.03
CA THR A 195 6.51 -25.43 -23.78
C THR A 195 5.98 -25.32 -22.36
N VAL A 196 4.66 -25.33 -22.23
CA VAL A 196 3.95 -25.17 -20.95
C VAL A 196 3.17 -26.43 -20.64
N GLN A 197 3.24 -26.88 -19.39
CA GLN A 197 2.42 -27.97 -18.85
C GLN A 197 1.75 -27.51 -17.55
N ASN A 198 0.41 -27.53 -17.53
CA ASN A 198 -0.38 -27.07 -16.38
C ASN A 198 0.07 -25.69 -15.86
N GLY A 199 0.26 -24.75 -16.80
CA GLY A 199 0.72 -23.40 -16.50
C GLY A 199 2.23 -23.26 -16.25
N PHE A 200 2.98 -24.33 -16.00
CA PHE A 200 4.42 -24.29 -15.74
C PHE A 200 5.23 -24.43 -17.04
N VAL A 201 6.26 -23.62 -17.20
CA VAL A 201 7.18 -23.69 -18.35
C VAL A 201 8.18 -24.81 -18.11
N ILE A 202 8.21 -25.77 -19.04
CA ILE A 202 9.09 -26.96 -18.97
C ILE A 202 10.24 -26.92 -20.00
N ALA A 203 10.16 -26.07 -21.01
CA ALA A 203 11.20 -25.85 -22.04
C ALA A 203 11.02 -24.51 -22.75
#